data_b7bfabba87af8f28607c09736016e68e
#
_entry.id   b7bfabba87af8f28607c09736016e68e
#
_cell.length_a   1.000
_cell.length_b   1.000
_cell.length_c   1.000
_cell.angle_alpha   90.00
_cell.angle_beta   90.00
_cell.angle_gamma   90.00
#
_symmetry.space_group_name_H-M   'P 1'
#
loop_
_entity.id
_entity.type
_entity.pdbx_description
1 polymer ?
#
loop_
_entity_poly.entity_id
_entity_poly.type
_entity_poly.pdbx_seq_one_letter_code
_entity_poly.pdbx_strand_id
1 'polypeptide(L)'
;MGMVLTRPTFAPMTAGLGDFDFRSEQYYMHVDPANEVLATTTFSGEHAPWTKGVVMPVVWKRQHGAGRVFYSALGHIAAEFQVPEMATLFERGMLWAAR
;
A
#
# COMPACT_ATOMS: atom_id res chain seq x y z
N MET A 1 7.31 -8.84 -5.99
CA MET A 1 5.89 -8.99 -5.60
C MET A 1 5.00 -8.02 -6.34
N GLY A 2 3.84 -8.49 -6.74
CA GLY A 2 2.87 -7.66 -7.44
C GLY A 2 2.06 -6.80 -6.49
N MET A 3 1.95 -5.51 -6.81
CA MET A 3 1.10 -4.57 -6.09
C MET A 3 -0.18 -4.36 -6.86
N VAL A 4 -1.31 -4.68 -6.24
CA VAL A 4 -2.64 -4.47 -6.82
C VAL A 4 -3.28 -3.25 -6.16
N LEU A 5 -3.61 -2.26 -6.96
CA LEU A 5 -4.26 -1.04 -6.47
C LEU A 5 -5.76 -1.26 -6.35
N THR A 6 -6.32 -0.85 -5.22
CA THR A 6 -7.76 -0.78 -5.08
C THR A 6 -8.26 0.44 -5.85
N ARG A 7 -9.39 0.28 -6.55
CA ARG A 7 -9.95 1.33 -7.40
C ARG A 7 -11.41 1.58 -7.08
N PRO A 8 -11.69 2.03 -5.85
CA PRO A 8 -13.05 2.50 -5.59
C PRO A 8 -13.32 3.74 -6.44
N THR A 9 -14.58 3.98 -6.78
CA THR A 9 -15.01 5.07 -7.65
C THR A 9 -14.49 6.45 -7.23
N PHE A 10 -14.10 6.60 -5.97
CA PHE A 10 -13.66 7.86 -5.38
C PHE A 10 -12.32 7.72 -4.63
N ALA A 11 -11.31 7.15 -5.27
CA ALA A 11 -9.98 7.06 -4.66
C ALA A 11 -8.99 7.96 -5.41
N PRO A 12 -8.93 9.27 -5.11
CA PRO A 12 -8.04 10.19 -5.81
C PRO A 12 -6.56 9.81 -5.65
N MET A 13 -6.18 9.10 -4.59
CA MET A 13 -4.80 8.67 -4.38
C MET A 13 -4.32 7.65 -5.39
N THR A 14 -5.21 6.83 -5.95
CA THR A 14 -4.86 5.82 -6.93
C THR A 14 -5.20 6.24 -8.37
N ALA A 15 -5.76 7.44 -8.55
CA ALA A 15 -6.19 7.90 -9.86
C ALA A 15 -5.04 7.93 -10.86
N GLY A 16 -5.24 7.31 -12.03
CA GLY A 16 -4.24 7.26 -13.09
C GLY A 16 -3.12 6.24 -12.87
N LEU A 17 -3.10 5.56 -11.74
CA LEU A 17 -2.11 4.53 -11.45
C LEU A 17 -2.62 3.15 -11.83
N GLY A 18 -1.73 2.30 -12.35
CA GLY A 18 -2.00 0.90 -12.62
C GLY A 18 -1.31 0.01 -11.59
N ASP A 19 -1.66 -1.28 -11.62
CA ASP A 19 -0.95 -2.28 -10.82
C ASP A 19 0.52 -2.29 -11.24
N PHE A 20 1.39 -2.59 -10.28
CA PHE A 20 2.83 -2.53 -10.53
C PHE A 20 3.58 -3.60 -9.74
N ASP A 21 4.76 -3.94 -10.22
CA ASP A 21 5.69 -4.81 -9.51
C ASP A 21 6.59 -3.98 -8.61
N PHE A 22 6.89 -4.54 -7.44
CA PHE A 22 7.71 -3.88 -6.46
C PHE A 22 8.56 -4.91 -5.72
N ARG A 23 9.81 -4.57 -5.46
CA ARG A 23 10.73 -5.44 -4.75
C ARG A 23 11.12 -4.82 -3.44
N SER A 24 10.60 -5.39 -2.34
CA SER A 24 10.83 -4.90 -0.98
C SER A 24 10.49 -6.00 0.02
N GLU A 25 10.54 -5.67 1.29
CA GLU A 25 10.04 -6.54 2.34
C GLU A 25 8.53 -6.69 2.22
N GLN A 26 8.04 -7.91 2.42
CA GLN A 26 6.62 -8.22 2.40
C GLN A 26 6.20 -8.58 3.81
N TYR A 27 5.51 -7.66 4.48
CA TYR A 27 5.09 -7.84 5.86
C TYR A 27 3.81 -8.65 5.95
N TYR A 28 3.76 -9.54 6.94
CA TYR A 28 2.56 -10.24 7.34
C TYR A 28 2.16 -9.70 8.71
N MET A 29 1.03 -8.98 8.78
CA MET A 29 0.63 -8.27 9.99
C MET A 29 -0.89 -8.26 10.15
N HIS A 30 -1.32 -7.99 11.38
CA HIS A 30 -2.72 -7.72 11.66
C HIS A 30 -3.03 -6.27 11.30
N VAL A 31 -4.12 -6.05 10.57
CA VAL A 31 -4.57 -4.72 10.16
C VAL A 31 -6.01 -4.50 10.55
N ASP A 32 -6.33 -3.26 10.89
CA ASP A 32 -7.69 -2.87 11.27
C ASP A 32 -8.59 -2.88 10.02
N PRO A 33 -9.74 -3.55 10.06
CA PRO A 33 -10.66 -3.54 8.91
C PRO A 33 -11.25 -2.16 8.62
N ALA A 34 -11.16 -1.21 9.54
CA ALA A 34 -11.57 0.18 9.30
C ALA A 34 -10.60 0.96 8.42
N ASN A 35 -9.41 0.43 8.13
CA ASN A 35 -8.46 1.06 7.23
C ASN A 35 -9.02 1.08 5.81
N GLU A 36 -8.88 2.21 5.12
CA GLU A 36 -9.18 2.30 3.70
C GLU A 36 -7.96 1.84 2.91
N VAL A 37 -8.03 0.63 2.38
CA VAL A 37 -6.91 -0.01 1.69
C VAL A 37 -6.76 0.56 0.29
N LEU A 38 -5.55 0.97 -0.05
CA LEU A 38 -5.22 1.56 -1.36
C LEU A 38 -4.41 0.62 -2.23
N ALA A 39 -3.63 -0.27 -1.65
CA ALA A 39 -2.87 -1.27 -2.38
C ALA A 39 -2.70 -2.53 -1.57
N THR A 40 -2.69 -3.66 -2.26
CA THR A 40 -2.51 -5.00 -1.66
C THR A 40 -1.41 -5.77 -2.37
N THR A 41 -0.87 -6.77 -1.69
CA THR A 41 -0.01 -7.79 -2.27
C THR A 41 -0.50 -9.16 -1.82
N THR A 42 -0.25 -10.17 -2.64
CA THR A 42 -0.63 -11.56 -2.33
C THR A 42 0.63 -12.39 -2.11
N PHE A 43 0.65 -13.11 -1.00
CA PHE A 43 1.78 -13.99 -0.70
C PHE A 43 1.80 -15.19 -1.62
N SER A 44 2.98 -15.49 -2.19
CA SER A 44 3.19 -16.66 -3.04
C SER A 44 3.34 -17.95 -2.25
N GLY A 45 3.73 -17.84 -0.98
CA GLY A 45 4.06 -18.99 -0.14
C GLY A 45 5.48 -19.49 -0.33
N GLU A 46 6.32 -18.76 -1.06
CA GLU A 46 7.70 -19.17 -1.38
C GLU A 46 8.55 -19.40 -0.13
N HIS A 47 8.49 -18.49 0.82
CA HIS A 47 9.27 -18.55 2.05
C HIS A 47 8.51 -19.14 3.23
N ALA A 48 7.19 -19.10 3.19
CA ALA A 48 6.30 -19.55 4.24
C ALA A 48 5.04 -20.14 3.59
N PRO A 49 5.02 -21.48 3.32
CA PRO A 49 3.95 -22.10 2.54
C PRO A 49 2.54 -21.86 3.08
N TRP A 50 2.39 -21.69 4.39
CA TRP A 50 1.08 -21.43 5.01
C TRP A 50 0.51 -20.05 4.68
N THR A 51 1.32 -19.13 4.11
CA THR A 51 0.87 -17.80 3.72
C THR A 51 0.35 -17.74 2.29
N LYS A 52 0.48 -18.82 1.52
CA LYS A 52 0.11 -18.83 0.10
C LYS A 52 -1.33 -18.36 -0.10
N GLY A 53 -1.50 -17.38 -0.98
CA GLY A 53 -2.82 -16.85 -1.33
C GLY A 53 -3.36 -15.80 -0.36
N VAL A 54 -2.66 -15.50 0.73
CA VAL A 54 -3.08 -14.45 1.65
C VAL A 54 -2.89 -13.09 1.00
N VAL A 55 -3.96 -12.31 0.93
CA VAL A 55 -3.93 -10.93 0.43
C VAL A 55 -3.68 -9.99 1.61
N MET A 56 -2.62 -9.20 1.53
CA MET A 56 -2.20 -8.32 2.61
C MET A 56 -2.21 -6.86 2.16
N PRO A 57 -2.87 -5.97 2.91
CA PRO A 57 -2.77 -4.53 2.64
C PRO A 57 -1.32 -4.04 2.81
N VAL A 58 -0.86 -3.20 1.90
CA VAL A 58 0.49 -2.61 1.96
C VAL A 58 0.46 -1.10 2.00
N VAL A 59 -0.60 -0.49 1.51
CA VAL A 59 -0.81 0.96 1.57
C VAL A 59 -2.24 1.21 2.00
N TRP A 60 -2.44 2.04 3.02
CA TRP A 60 -3.80 2.43 3.43
C TRP A 60 -3.82 3.83 4.03
N LYS A 61 -5.03 4.34 4.19
CA LYS A 61 -5.28 5.58 4.92
C LYS A 61 -6.43 5.38 5.90
N ARG A 62 -6.47 6.22 6.91
CA ARG A 62 -7.57 6.26 7.87
C ARG A 62 -7.60 7.60 8.59
N GLN A 63 -8.68 7.84 9.30
CA GLN A 63 -8.76 8.95 10.24
C GLN A 63 -8.60 8.43 11.67
N HIS A 64 -7.95 9.24 12.50
CA HIS A 64 -7.81 8.99 13.93
C HIS A 64 -8.24 10.25 14.68
N GLY A 65 -9.47 10.24 15.20
CA GLY A 65 -10.08 11.46 15.70
C GLY A 65 -10.22 12.50 14.59
N ALA A 66 -9.70 13.70 14.79
CA ALA A 66 -9.63 14.74 13.77
C ALA A 66 -8.39 14.64 12.86
N GLY A 67 -7.49 13.71 13.15
CA GLY A 67 -6.24 13.53 12.41
C GLY A 67 -6.38 12.58 11.24
N ARG A 68 -5.43 12.68 10.32
CA ARG A 68 -5.34 11.81 9.14
C ARG A 68 -4.08 10.99 9.20
N VAL A 69 -4.19 9.69 8.91
CA VAL A 69 -3.06 8.76 8.90
C VAL A 69 -2.94 8.13 7.52
N PHE A 70 -1.76 8.24 6.94
CA PHE A 70 -1.39 7.51 5.74
C PHE A 70 -0.26 6.55 6.09
N TYR A 71 -0.39 5.31 5.64
CA TYR A 71 0.59 4.26 5.88
C TYR A 71 1.03 3.61 4.56
N SER A 72 2.32 3.39 4.43
CA SER A 72 2.89 2.59 3.36
C SER A 72 3.95 1.65 3.94
N ALA A 73 3.83 0.36 3.63
CA ALA A 73 4.83 -0.65 3.97
C ALA A 73 5.99 -0.67 2.96
N LEU A 74 5.91 0.14 1.91
CA LEU A 74 6.91 0.22 0.85
C LEU A 74 7.94 1.31 1.18
N GLY A 75 9.18 1.14 0.73
CA GLY A 75 10.21 2.13 0.94
C GLY A 75 11.25 1.75 1.98
N HIS A 76 11.64 0.47 2.02
CA HIS A 76 12.67 -0.01 2.93
C HIS A 76 14.04 0.65 2.68
N ILE A 77 14.38 0.89 1.40
CA ILE A 77 15.60 1.60 1.00
C ILE A 77 15.26 2.72 0.03
N ALA A 78 16.12 3.72 -0.06
CA ALA A 78 15.89 4.91 -0.88
C ALA A 78 15.67 4.59 -2.37
N ALA A 79 16.34 3.59 -2.91
CA ALA A 79 16.20 3.20 -4.31
C ALA A 79 14.77 2.77 -4.68
N GLU A 80 13.99 2.30 -3.71
CA GLU A 80 12.59 1.90 -3.95
C GLU A 80 11.70 3.06 -4.35
N PHE A 81 12.07 4.28 -3.96
CA PHE A 81 11.33 5.49 -4.35
C PHE A 81 11.51 5.87 -5.83
N GLN A 82 12.32 5.14 -6.57
CA GLN A 82 12.46 5.31 -8.02
C GLN A 82 11.35 4.62 -8.79
N VAL A 83 10.53 3.77 -8.16
CA VAL A 83 9.34 3.19 -8.77
C VAL A 83 8.26 4.26 -8.84
N PRO A 84 7.83 4.70 -10.06
CA PRO A 84 6.94 5.87 -10.21
C PRO A 84 5.61 5.74 -9.47
N GLU A 85 4.97 4.58 -9.53
CA GLU A 85 3.67 4.34 -8.90
C GLU A 85 3.78 4.46 -7.38
N MET A 86 4.83 3.87 -6.80
CA MET A 86 5.08 3.93 -5.36
C MET A 86 5.37 5.37 -4.92
N ALA A 87 6.23 6.09 -5.64
CA ALA A 87 6.58 7.45 -5.32
C ALA A 87 5.37 8.39 -5.40
N THR A 88 4.51 8.19 -6.40
CA THR A 88 3.28 8.97 -6.57
C THR A 88 2.30 8.72 -5.44
N LEU A 89 2.09 7.46 -5.07
CA LEU A 89 1.23 7.11 -3.94
C LEU A 89 1.72 7.75 -2.65
N PHE A 90 3.03 7.68 -2.40
CA PHE A 90 3.63 8.23 -1.20
C PHE A 90 3.46 9.74 -1.12
N GLU A 91 3.74 10.45 -2.23
CA GLU A 91 3.57 11.90 -2.32
C GLU A 91 2.11 12.31 -2.07
N ARG A 92 1.17 11.64 -2.74
CA ARG A 92 -0.26 11.91 -2.56
C ARG A 92 -0.71 11.65 -1.12
N GLY A 93 -0.19 10.57 -0.52
CA GLY A 93 -0.49 10.23 0.87
C GLY A 93 -0.01 11.29 1.85
N MET A 94 1.22 11.78 1.66
CA MET A 94 1.76 12.84 2.50
C MET A 94 0.96 14.13 2.38
N LEU A 95 0.61 14.53 1.16
CA LEU A 95 -0.20 15.73 0.91
C LEU A 95 -1.57 15.61 1.55
N TRP A 96 -2.20 14.45 1.45
CA TRP A 96 -3.50 14.21 2.07
C TRP A 96 -3.41 14.26 3.60
N ALA A 97 -2.39 13.64 4.19
CA ALA A 97 -2.23 13.59 5.64
C ALA A 97 -1.88 14.96 6.24
N ALA A 98 -1.23 15.82 5.46
CA ALA A 98 -0.77 17.14 5.92
C ALA A 98 -1.87 18.21 5.95
N ARG A 99 -3.04 17.92 5.45
CA ARG A 99 -4.15 18.91 5.35
C ARG A 99 -4.87 19.14 6.66
#